data_fd6c9dbbfbd7acddcfab2ae0266c847c
#
_entry.id   fd6c9dbbfbd7acddcfab2ae0266c847c
#
_cell.length_a   1.000
_cell.length_b   1.000
_cell.length_c   1.000
_cell.angle_alpha   90.00
_cell.angle_beta   90.00
_cell.angle_gamma   90.00
#
_symmetry.space_group_name_H-M   'P 1'
#
loop_
_entity.id
_entity.type
_entity.pdbx_description
1 polymer ?
#
loop_
_entity_poly.entity_id
_entity_poly.type
_entity_poly.pdbx_seq_one_letter_code
_entity_poly.pdbx_strand_id
1 'polypeptide(L)'
;MLGSDGSVWLERLHMQLARNLKSSGWSQAEIADILGSTQSTISRMAHRELPEMAGTSDESTIDGWAHEISLALRQLGPESKPSRTRFVMEIAFAPGQVLRFDKSLTGTDLDSDQEQTSLLKRLEWAISRVDVNRLKSKMPAVGMNIACCLETARSVAEVAAFPGKITIVEDKIRHHETPRFGASKHLASMLMDARVYDSAKTAILNVHPGDDIEKIEAICEDMDLNLTFAPEGKLTPHQGIDVILDEGGFGWEPALYILAHNPLELVDRMHRIIGNL
;
A
#
# COMPACT_ATOMS: atom_id res chain seq x y z
N MET A 1 -12.47 1.25 -21.29
CA MET A 1 -11.18 0.81 -21.81
C MET A 1 -10.25 2.00 -21.86
N LEU A 2 -9.08 1.86 -21.31
CA LEU A 2 -8.16 2.91 -20.98
C LEU A 2 -7.23 3.20 -22.17
N GLY A 3 -7.73 3.95 -23.15
CA GLY A 3 -6.98 4.36 -24.34
C GLY A 3 -6.61 3.23 -25.31
N SER A 4 -6.41 3.53 -26.57
CA SER A 4 -5.94 2.59 -27.61
C SER A 4 -4.55 2.01 -27.29
N ASP A 5 -3.74 2.72 -26.50
CA ASP A 5 -2.36 2.37 -26.20
C ASP A 5 -2.22 1.58 -24.88
N GLY A 6 -3.26 1.52 -24.06
CA GLY A 6 -3.21 0.85 -22.74
C GLY A 6 -3.01 -0.67 -22.79
N SER A 7 -3.33 -1.32 -23.92
CA SER A 7 -3.07 -2.75 -24.13
C SER A 7 -1.68 -3.02 -24.74
N VAL A 8 -1.14 -2.08 -25.48
CA VAL A 8 0.10 -2.23 -26.26
C VAL A 8 1.32 -2.30 -25.32
N TRP A 9 1.42 -1.39 -24.37
CA TRP A 9 2.53 -1.39 -23.41
C TRP A 9 2.52 -2.64 -22.52
N LEU A 10 1.34 -3.12 -22.11
CA LEU A 10 1.21 -4.32 -21.29
C LEU A 10 1.60 -5.59 -22.09
N GLU A 11 1.18 -5.65 -23.36
CA GLU A 11 1.60 -6.72 -24.28
C GLU A 11 3.12 -6.70 -24.46
N ARG A 12 3.71 -5.52 -24.70
CA ARG A 12 5.16 -5.35 -24.80
C ARG A 12 5.89 -5.81 -23.54
N LEU A 13 5.40 -5.38 -22.36
CA LEU A 13 5.95 -5.77 -21.06
C LEU A 13 5.97 -7.31 -20.90
N HIS A 14 4.85 -7.98 -21.15
CA HIS A 14 4.75 -9.43 -21.04
C HIS A 14 5.64 -10.15 -22.04
N MET A 15 5.70 -9.68 -23.27
CA MET A 15 6.57 -10.28 -24.31
C MET A 15 8.03 -10.12 -23.95
N GLN A 16 8.44 -8.96 -23.46
CA GLN A 16 9.81 -8.70 -23.06
C GLN A 16 10.22 -9.49 -21.82
N LEU A 17 9.32 -9.64 -20.83
CA LEU A 17 9.51 -10.52 -19.69
C LEU A 17 9.72 -11.97 -20.12
N ALA A 18 8.85 -12.48 -21.00
CA ALA A 18 8.97 -13.85 -21.50
C ALA A 18 10.31 -14.09 -22.23
N ARG A 19 10.77 -13.11 -23.01
CA ARG A 19 12.08 -13.17 -23.68
C ARG A 19 13.25 -13.15 -22.71
N ASN A 20 13.22 -12.25 -21.73
CA ASN A 20 14.28 -12.11 -20.73
C ASN A 20 14.41 -13.38 -19.87
N LEU A 21 13.30 -13.98 -19.44
CA LEU A 21 13.31 -15.22 -18.69
C LEU A 21 13.80 -16.40 -19.55
N LYS A 22 13.32 -16.49 -20.79
CA LYS A 22 13.78 -17.53 -21.74
C LYS A 22 15.30 -17.45 -22.01
N SER A 23 15.82 -16.24 -22.23
CA SER A 23 17.27 -16.02 -22.43
C SER A 23 18.10 -16.37 -21.19
N SER A 24 17.46 -16.38 -20.01
CA SER A 24 18.07 -16.78 -18.74
C SER A 24 17.97 -18.29 -18.45
N GLY A 25 17.48 -19.07 -19.41
CA GLY A 25 17.43 -20.54 -19.33
C GLY A 25 16.11 -21.13 -18.79
N TRP A 26 15.10 -20.29 -18.53
CA TRP A 26 13.79 -20.79 -18.10
C TRP A 26 13.05 -21.48 -19.23
N SER A 27 12.38 -22.58 -18.93
CA SER A 27 11.52 -23.29 -19.87
C SER A 27 10.22 -22.50 -20.14
N GLN A 28 9.57 -22.77 -21.25
CA GLN A 28 8.30 -22.14 -21.59
C GLN A 28 7.18 -22.48 -20.58
N ALA A 29 7.26 -23.66 -19.95
CA ALA A 29 6.30 -24.08 -18.92
C ALA A 29 6.48 -23.25 -17.65
N GLU A 30 7.70 -23.10 -17.14
CA GLU A 30 8.03 -22.29 -15.97
C GLU A 30 7.63 -20.80 -16.17
N ILE A 31 7.90 -20.27 -17.37
CA ILE A 31 7.50 -18.91 -17.72
C ILE A 31 5.96 -18.77 -17.75
N ALA A 32 5.27 -19.78 -18.27
CA ALA A 32 3.82 -19.80 -18.33
C ALA A 32 3.20 -19.81 -16.92
N ASP A 33 3.74 -20.62 -16.03
CA ASP A 33 3.29 -20.72 -14.64
C ASP A 33 3.47 -19.40 -13.90
N ILE A 34 4.64 -18.76 -13.99
CA ILE A 34 4.91 -17.50 -13.28
C ILE A 34 4.15 -16.30 -13.84
N LEU A 35 3.91 -16.26 -15.15
CA LEU A 35 3.15 -15.19 -15.81
C LEU A 35 1.64 -15.45 -15.87
N GLY A 36 1.15 -16.54 -15.29
CA GLY A 36 -0.26 -16.91 -15.31
C GLY A 36 -0.81 -17.11 -16.73
N SER A 37 -0.02 -17.72 -17.61
CA SER A 37 -0.31 -17.90 -19.02
C SER A 37 -0.24 -19.37 -19.45
N THR A 38 -0.37 -19.66 -20.74
CA THR A 38 -0.18 -20.99 -21.28
C THR A 38 1.16 -21.11 -22.01
N GLN A 39 1.76 -22.31 -22.00
CA GLN A 39 3.01 -22.58 -22.72
C GLN A 39 2.91 -22.19 -24.21
N SER A 40 1.78 -22.44 -24.84
CA SER A 40 1.54 -22.05 -26.24
C SER A 40 1.52 -20.53 -26.45
N THR A 41 1.01 -19.78 -25.48
CA THR A 41 1.02 -18.31 -25.49
C THR A 41 2.46 -17.80 -25.33
N ILE A 42 3.22 -18.33 -24.38
CA ILE A 42 4.64 -17.98 -24.19
C ILE A 42 5.46 -18.31 -25.43
N SER A 43 5.23 -19.46 -26.07
CA SER A 43 5.89 -19.81 -27.32
C SER A 43 5.63 -18.77 -28.42
N ARG A 44 4.37 -18.34 -28.58
CA ARG A 44 4.02 -17.30 -29.57
C ARG A 44 4.65 -15.94 -29.24
N MET A 45 4.62 -15.52 -27.97
CA MET A 45 5.23 -14.28 -27.52
C MET A 45 6.74 -14.23 -27.78
N ALA A 46 7.43 -15.35 -27.61
CA ALA A 46 8.88 -15.42 -27.84
C ALA A 46 9.30 -15.20 -29.29
N HIS A 47 8.41 -15.47 -30.26
CA HIS A 47 8.70 -15.42 -31.70
C HIS A 47 8.04 -14.24 -32.43
N ARG A 48 7.06 -13.56 -31.80
CA ARG A 48 6.38 -12.41 -32.37
C ARG A 48 7.21 -11.14 -32.19
N GLU A 49 7.18 -10.22 -33.15
CA GLU A 49 7.79 -8.90 -33.02
C GLU A 49 7.16 -8.12 -31.86
N LEU A 50 7.98 -7.35 -31.16
CA LEU A 50 7.48 -6.50 -30.06
C LEU A 50 6.58 -5.42 -30.64
N PRO A 51 5.45 -5.12 -29.99
CA PRO A 51 4.62 -4.02 -30.38
C PRO A 51 5.40 -2.70 -30.35
N GLU A 52 5.32 -1.93 -31.44
CA GLU A 52 5.88 -0.59 -31.50
C GLU A 52 4.97 0.40 -30.75
N MET A 53 5.57 1.27 -29.98
CA MET A 53 4.88 2.34 -29.26
C MET A 53 5.29 3.68 -29.87
N ALA A 54 4.82 3.94 -31.07
CA ALA A 54 5.09 5.08 -31.95
C ALA A 54 5.80 6.29 -31.28
N GLY A 55 7.16 6.27 -31.30
CA GLY A 55 7.98 7.47 -31.09
C GLY A 55 8.01 8.03 -29.66
N THR A 56 7.60 7.28 -28.64
CA THR A 56 7.65 7.70 -27.25
C THR A 56 8.86 7.11 -26.52
N SER A 57 9.38 7.86 -25.52
CA SER A 57 10.40 7.35 -24.58
C SER A 57 9.90 6.16 -23.75
N ASP A 58 8.65 5.78 -23.92
CA ASP A 58 7.97 4.77 -23.10
C ASP A 58 8.42 3.35 -23.43
N GLU A 59 8.88 3.09 -24.67
CA GLU A 59 9.42 1.77 -25.04
C GLU A 59 10.61 1.39 -24.17
N SER A 60 11.59 2.27 -24.05
CA SER A 60 12.79 2.04 -23.23
C SER A 60 12.45 1.91 -21.74
N THR A 61 11.44 2.64 -21.28
CA THR A 61 10.94 2.57 -19.92
C THR A 61 10.29 1.22 -19.65
N ILE A 62 9.43 0.73 -20.53
CA ILE A 62 8.77 -0.57 -20.40
C ILE A 62 9.77 -1.73 -20.48
N ASP A 63 10.73 -1.64 -21.40
CA ASP A 63 11.80 -2.63 -21.51
C ASP A 63 12.68 -2.65 -20.25
N GLY A 64 12.92 -1.49 -19.63
CA GLY A 64 13.57 -1.35 -18.33
C GLY A 64 12.78 -2.04 -17.21
N TRP A 65 11.47 -1.82 -17.12
CA TRP A 65 10.60 -2.53 -16.16
C TRP A 65 10.61 -4.03 -16.37
N ALA A 66 10.53 -4.49 -17.61
CA ALA A 66 10.62 -5.92 -17.92
C ALA A 66 11.97 -6.51 -17.47
N HIS A 67 13.05 -5.77 -17.64
CA HIS A 67 14.38 -6.19 -17.18
C HIS A 67 14.45 -6.29 -15.65
N GLU A 68 14.01 -5.27 -14.93
CA GLU A 68 13.98 -5.25 -13.46
C GLU A 68 13.12 -6.37 -12.88
N ILE A 69 11.91 -6.58 -13.41
CA ILE A 69 11.03 -7.66 -12.99
C ILE A 69 11.68 -9.02 -13.27
N SER A 70 12.31 -9.18 -14.44
CA SER A 70 12.99 -10.44 -14.79
C SER A 70 14.15 -10.76 -13.87
N LEU A 71 14.92 -9.76 -13.43
CA LEU A 71 15.98 -9.93 -12.44
C LEU A 71 15.42 -10.39 -11.08
N ALA A 72 14.33 -9.76 -10.63
CA ALA A 72 13.68 -10.16 -9.39
C ALA A 72 13.12 -11.60 -9.45
N LEU A 73 12.46 -11.98 -10.54
CA LEU A 73 11.95 -13.34 -10.75
C LEU A 73 13.06 -14.38 -10.79
N ARG A 74 14.20 -14.06 -11.41
CA ARG A 74 15.38 -14.95 -11.43
C ARG A 74 15.96 -15.19 -10.04
N GLN A 75 15.93 -14.20 -9.15
CA GLN A 75 16.36 -14.37 -7.75
C GLN A 75 15.43 -15.32 -6.99
N LEU A 76 14.14 -15.31 -7.29
CA LEU A 76 13.16 -16.20 -6.68
C LEU A 76 13.27 -17.64 -7.24
N GLY A 77 13.69 -17.79 -8.48
CA GLY A 77 13.81 -19.07 -9.19
C GLY A 77 12.50 -19.58 -9.81
N PRO A 78 12.59 -20.51 -10.79
CA PRO A 78 11.44 -20.98 -11.55
C PRO A 78 10.46 -21.86 -10.75
N GLU A 79 10.92 -22.47 -9.65
CA GLU A 79 10.08 -23.28 -8.76
C GLU A 79 9.16 -22.42 -7.84
N SER A 80 9.37 -21.10 -7.83
CA SER A 80 8.58 -20.20 -7.01
C SER A 80 7.19 -20.01 -7.59
N LYS A 81 6.16 -20.48 -6.86
CA LYS A 81 4.77 -20.30 -7.27
C LYS A 81 4.22 -18.99 -6.70
N PRO A 82 3.56 -18.17 -7.51
CA PRO A 82 2.92 -16.96 -7.00
C PRO A 82 1.76 -17.37 -6.07
N SER A 83 1.87 -17.04 -4.79
CA SER A 83 0.83 -17.26 -3.79
C SER A 83 -0.25 -16.19 -3.82
N ARG A 84 0.07 -15.02 -4.37
CA ARG A 84 -0.82 -13.88 -4.47
C ARG A 84 -0.43 -13.00 -5.66
N THR A 85 -1.42 -12.57 -6.42
CA THR A 85 -1.25 -11.55 -7.47
C THR A 85 -1.99 -10.29 -7.05
N ARG A 86 -1.30 -9.15 -7.07
CA ARG A 86 -1.89 -7.83 -6.82
C ARG A 86 -1.86 -7.01 -8.10
N PHE A 87 -3.00 -6.45 -8.46
CA PHE A 87 -3.12 -5.51 -9.56
C PHE A 87 -3.30 -4.09 -9.00
N VAL A 88 -2.37 -3.21 -9.32
CA VAL A 88 -2.43 -1.79 -8.98
C VAL A 88 -2.46 -0.98 -10.27
N MET A 89 -3.46 -0.14 -10.42
CA MET A 89 -3.58 0.77 -11.54
C MET A 89 -3.80 2.18 -11.01
N GLU A 90 -2.98 3.11 -11.46
CA GLU A 90 -3.14 4.52 -11.18
C GLU A 90 -3.14 5.29 -12.50
N ILE A 91 -4.16 6.10 -12.71
CA ILE A 91 -4.31 6.91 -13.91
C ILE A 91 -4.49 8.36 -13.49
N ALA A 92 -3.57 9.20 -13.90
CA ALA A 92 -3.68 10.64 -13.74
C ALA A 92 -4.43 11.25 -14.94
N PHE A 93 -5.46 12.04 -14.66
CA PHE A 93 -6.20 12.82 -15.63
C PHE A 93 -5.87 14.31 -15.47
N ALA A 94 -5.86 15.06 -16.57
CA ALA A 94 -5.85 16.51 -16.50
C ALA A 94 -7.27 17.03 -16.15
N PRO A 95 -7.45 17.99 -15.22
CA PRO A 95 -6.50 18.77 -14.46
C PRO A 95 -6.23 18.28 -13.01
N GLY A 96 -5.60 17.13 -12.85
CA GLY A 96 -5.12 16.68 -11.53
C GLY A 96 -5.99 15.63 -10.82
N GLN A 97 -7.00 15.07 -11.49
CA GLN A 97 -7.74 13.92 -10.98
C GLN A 97 -6.92 12.64 -11.12
N VAL A 98 -6.95 11.79 -10.10
CA VAL A 98 -6.27 10.50 -10.10
C VAL A 98 -7.28 9.39 -9.82
N LEU A 99 -7.40 8.44 -10.75
CA LEU A 99 -8.09 7.18 -10.54
C LEU A 99 -7.08 6.15 -10.04
N ARG A 100 -7.33 5.59 -8.88
CA ARG A 100 -6.52 4.49 -8.35
C ARG A 100 -7.37 3.24 -8.15
N PHE A 101 -6.87 2.13 -8.64
CA PHE A 101 -7.49 0.82 -8.50
C PHE A 101 -6.43 -0.15 -7.96
N ASP A 102 -6.77 -0.81 -6.86
CA ASP A 102 -5.88 -1.75 -6.19
C ASP A 102 -6.69 -2.98 -5.77
N LYS A 103 -6.43 -4.11 -6.41
CA LYS A 103 -7.09 -5.39 -6.16
C LYS A 103 -6.08 -6.51 -6.07
N SER A 104 -6.38 -7.47 -5.20
CA SER A 104 -5.59 -8.69 -5.04
C SER A 104 -6.41 -9.90 -5.43
N LEU A 105 -5.76 -10.81 -6.14
CA LEU A 105 -6.24 -12.17 -6.36
C LEU A 105 -5.45 -13.06 -5.40
N THR A 106 -6.13 -13.68 -4.47
CA THR A 106 -5.54 -14.71 -3.60
C THR A 106 -5.59 -16.04 -4.33
N GLY A 107 -4.47 -16.72 -4.41
CA GLY A 107 -4.43 -18.14 -4.80
C GLY A 107 -5.14 -18.97 -3.73
N THR A 108 -5.67 -20.10 -4.12
CA THR A 108 -6.62 -20.93 -3.38
C THR A 108 -6.04 -21.61 -2.17
N ASP A 109 -4.94 -21.45 -1.61
CA ASP A 109 -4.45 -22.07 -0.37
C ASP A 109 -3.26 -21.28 0.21
N LEU A 110 -3.53 -20.05 0.69
CA LEU A 110 -2.56 -19.41 1.56
C LEU A 110 -2.77 -19.91 2.98
N ASP A 111 -1.80 -20.63 3.51
CA ASP A 111 -1.65 -20.84 4.92
C ASP A 111 -1.76 -19.47 5.64
N SER A 112 -2.47 -19.41 6.74
CA SER A 112 -2.64 -18.18 7.54
C SER A 112 -1.29 -17.52 7.87
N ASP A 113 -0.24 -18.31 8.01
CA ASP A 113 1.14 -17.86 8.25
C ASP A 113 1.72 -17.09 7.06
N GLN A 114 1.36 -17.45 5.82
CA GLN A 114 1.81 -16.72 4.63
C GLN A 114 1.08 -15.39 4.47
N GLU A 115 -0.21 -15.33 4.80
CA GLU A 115 -0.99 -14.08 4.81
C GLU A 115 -0.45 -13.11 5.85
N GLN A 116 -0.14 -13.60 7.05
CA GLN A 116 0.46 -12.82 8.12
C GLN A 116 1.85 -12.30 7.72
N THR A 117 2.70 -13.15 7.16
CA THR A 117 4.03 -12.75 6.66
C THR A 117 3.91 -11.69 5.55
N SER A 118 2.98 -11.86 4.63
CA SER A 118 2.71 -10.89 3.57
C SER A 118 2.21 -9.54 4.13
N LEU A 119 1.39 -9.57 5.19
CA LEU A 119 0.91 -8.37 5.85
C LEU A 119 2.07 -7.58 6.48
N LEU A 120 2.97 -8.25 7.19
CA LEU A 120 4.14 -7.62 7.79
C LEU A 120 5.05 -6.96 6.74
N LYS A 121 5.34 -7.64 5.64
CA LYS A 121 6.11 -7.07 4.52
C LYS A 121 5.42 -5.86 3.87
N ARG A 122 4.10 -5.88 3.74
CA ARG A 122 3.36 -4.72 3.23
C ARG A 122 3.45 -3.53 4.16
N LEU A 123 3.48 -3.77 5.46
CA LEU A 123 3.62 -2.71 6.46
C LEU A 123 5.02 -2.08 6.39
N GLU A 124 6.08 -2.90 6.27
CA GLU A 124 7.45 -2.42 6.05
C GLU A 124 7.57 -1.61 4.75
N TRP A 125 6.97 -2.10 3.69
CA TRP A 125 7.00 -1.38 2.42
C TRP A 125 6.23 -0.06 2.48
N ALA A 126 5.08 -0.03 3.16
CA ALA A 126 4.32 1.19 3.31
C ALA A 126 5.13 2.29 4.03
N ILE A 127 5.80 1.94 5.13
CA ILE A 127 6.60 2.92 5.87
C ILE A 127 7.82 3.41 5.08
N SER A 128 8.40 2.58 4.22
CA SER A 128 9.51 2.98 3.35
C SER A 128 9.12 4.03 2.29
N ARG A 129 7.81 4.19 2.02
CA ARG A 129 7.26 5.17 1.07
C ARG A 129 6.89 6.52 1.70
N VAL A 130 7.05 6.64 3.00
CA VAL A 130 6.72 7.89 3.68
C VAL A 130 7.67 9.01 3.25
N ASP A 131 7.10 10.10 2.76
CA ASP A 131 7.83 11.33 2.48
C ASP A 131 8.15 12.04 3.80
N VAL A 132 9.41 11.96 4.21
CA VAL A 132 9.90 12.54 5.46
C VAL A 132 9.73 14.05 5.49
N ASN A 133 9.92 14.74 4.36
CA ASN A 133 9.83 16.21 4.32
C ASN A 133 8.41 16.69 4.64
N ARG A 134 7.39 15.97 4.16
CA ARG A 134 5.99 16.26 4.47
C ARG A 134 5.64 15.90 5.90
N LEU A 135 6.13 14.76 6.39
CA LEU A 135 5.79 14.25 7.72
C LEU A 135 6.45 15.03 8.85
N LYS A 136 7.64 15.61 8.63
CA LYS A 136 8.48 16.19 9.68
C LYS A 136 7.75 17.20 10.58
N SER A 137 6.93 18.09 10.02
CA SER A 137 6.13 19.07 10.77
C SER A 137 4.89 18.48 11.47
N LYS A 138 4.52 17.26 11.12
CA LYS A 138 3.35 16.56 11.64
C LYS A 138 3.72 15.29 12.42
N MET A 139 5.01 15.14 12.77
CA MET A 139 5.46 14.06 13.63
C MET A 139 5.02 14.32 15.07
N PRO A 140 4.28 13.42 15.72
CA PRO A 140 3.94 13.56 17.12
C PRO A 140 5.20 13.59 18.00
N ALA A 141 5.19 14.36 19.11
CA ALA A 141 6.33 14.46 20.03
C ALA A 141 6.74 13.09 20.59
N VAL A 142 5.75 12.23 20.83
CA VAL A 142 5.97 10.84 21.27
C VAL A 142 6.28 9.86 20.13
N GLY A 143 6.38 10.34 18.88
CA GLY A 143 6.55 9.54 17.67
C GLY A 143 5.26 8.95 17.14
N MET A 144 5.27 8.61 15.86
CA MET A 144 4.13 7.95 15.19
C MET A 144 4.21 6.43 15.27
N ASN A 145 3.12 5.78 14.87
CA ASN A 145 3.14 4.37 14.49
C ASN A 145 2.15 4.11 13.35
N ILE A 146 2.29 2.98 12.72
CA ILE A 146 1.39 2.45 11.70
C ILE A 146 1.03 1.03 12.06
N ALA A 147 -0.25 0.68 11.93
CA ALA A 147 -0.75 -0.64 12.23
C ALA A 147 -1.67 -1.14 11.12
N CYS A 148 -1.72 -2.45 10.94
CA CYS A 148 -2.66 -3.08 10.02
C CYS A 148 -3.03 -4.49 10.46
N CYS A 149 -4.17 -4.97 9.94
CA CYS A 149 -4.65 -6.32 10.18
C CYS A 149 -5.17 -6.96 8.88
N LEU A 150 -5.41 -8.26 8.92
CA LEU A 150 -6.18 -8.95 7.89
C LEU A 150 -7.67 -8.62 8.04
N GLU A 151 -8.45 -8.75 6.97
CA GLU A 151 -9.90 -8.55 7.01
C GLU A 151 -10.58 -9.52 8.00
N THR A 152 -9.98 -10.69 8.19
CA THR A 152 -10.45 -11.73 9.10
C THR A 152 -10.15 -11.46 10.58
N ALA A 153 -9.35 -10.44 10.90
CA ALA A 153 -8.95 -10.13 12.28
C ALA A 153 -10.16 -9.84 13.17
N ARG A 154 -10.14 -10.40 14.39
CA ARG A 154 -11.20 -10.29 15.40
C ARG A 154 -10.71 -9.73 16.74
N SER A 155 -9.39 -9.60 16.91
CA SER A 155 -8.81 -9.17 18.16
C SER A 155 -7.62 -8.23 17.95
N VAL A 156 -7.30 -7.44 18.97
CA VAL A 156 -6.14 -6.55 18.99
C VAL A 156 -4.81 -7.30 18.83
N ALA A 157 -4.78 -8.58 19.20
CA ALA A 157 -3.59 -9.41 19.05
C ALA A 157 -3.27 -9.75 17.58
N GLU A 158 -4.27 -9.66 16.69
CA GLU A 158 -4.14 -9.91 15.25
C GLU A 158 -3.83 -8.64 14.44
N VAL A 159 -3.56 -7.54 15.12
CA VAL A 159 -3.12 -6.29 14.52
C VAL A 159 -1.60 -6.18 14.58
N ALA A 160 -0.98 -6.03 13.43
CA ALA A 160 0.47 -5.84 13.29
C ALA A 160 0.82 -4.35 13.35
N ALA A 161 1.92 -4.02 14.01
CA ALA A 161 2.48 -2.67 14.10
C ALA A 161 3.98 -2.73 14.35
N PHE A 162 4.67 -1.59 14.28
CA PHE A 162 6.08 -1.53 14.69
C PHE A 162 6.20 -1.50 16.22
N PRO A 163 7.11 -2.31 16.80
CA PRO A 163 7.44 -2.23 18.21
C PRO A 163 8.03 -0.85 18.56
N GLY A 164 7.60 -0.27 19.65
CA GLY A 164 7.98 1.08 20.04
C GLY A 164 7.30 2.14 19.19
N LYS A 165 8.09 3.08 18.70
CA LYS A 165 7.62 4.22 17.89
C LYS A 165 8.48 4.37 16.64
N ILE A 166 7.89 4.97 15.63
CA ILE A 166 8.57 5.42 14.43
C ILE A 166 8.90 6.91 14.61
N THR A 167 10.14 7.28 14.35
CA THR A 167 10.65 8.64 14.51
C THR A 167 11.41 9.07 13.27
N ILE A 168 11.71 10.36 13.17
CA ILE A 168 12.58 10.93 12.14
C ILE A 168 13.91 11.29 12.80
N VAL A 169 15.01 10.71 12.30
CA VAL A 169 16.38 11.04 12.73
C VAL A 169 17.21 11.25 11.47
N GLU A 170 17.90 12.40 11.39
CA GLU A 170 18.72 12.76 10.22
C GLU A 170 17.97 12.66 8.89
N ASP A 171 16.75 13.21 8.87
CA ASP A 171 15.84 13.18 7.71
C ASP A 171 15.54 11.77 7.16
N LYS A 172 15.55 10.77 8.04
CA LYS A 172 15.21 9.39 7.72
C LYS A 172 14.23 8.82 8.73
N ILE A 173 13.30 8.01 8.23
CA ILE A 173 12.44 7.20 9.09
C ILE A 173 13.29 6.19 9.85
N ARG A 174 13.07 6.10 11.15
CA ARG A 174 13.73 5.15 12.06
C ARG A 174 12.67 4.41 12.88
N HIS A 175 12.84 3.12 12.94
CA HIS A 175 12.13 2.21 13.84
C HIS A 175 13.11 1.20 14.42
N HIS A 176 12.85 0.68 15.60
CA HIS A 176 13.79 -0.18 16.32
C HIS A 176 13.79 -1.61 15.79
N GLU A 177 12.62 -2.14 15.45
CA GLU A 177 12.43 -3.53 15.06
C GLU A 177 11.50 -3.62 13.85
N THR A 178 11.48 -4.78 13.19
CA THR A 178 10.49 -5.11 12.16
C THR A 178 9.08 -5.20 12.77
N PRO A 179 8.03 -4.98 11.97
CA PRO A 179 6.66 -5.04 12.47
C PRO A 179 6.31 -6.46 12.94
N ARG A 180 5.49 -6.53 13.98
CA ARG A 180 4.95 -7.79 14.51
C ARG A 180 3.54 -7.60 15.05
N PHE A 181 2.82 -8.70 15.18
CA PHE A 181 1.48 -8.72 15.77
C PHE A 181 1.52 -8.36 17.26
N GLY A 182 0.50 -7.61 17.71
CA GLY A 182 0.36 -7.19 19.10
C GLY A 182 1.37 -6.11 19.56
N ALA A 183 2.13 -5.50 18.65
CA ALA A 183 3.20 -4.55 19.01
C ALA A 183 2.69 -3.18 19.49
N SER A 184 1.49 -2.74 19.07
CA SER A 184 0.91 -1.47 19.48
C SER A 184 -0.52 -1.66 19.99
N LYS A 185 -0.71 -1.71 21.29
CA LYS A 185 -2.05 -1.89 21.89
C LYS A 185 -2.98 -0.73 21.56
N HIS A 186 -2.49 0.49 21.63
CA HIS A 186 -3.30 1.69 21.41
C HIS A 186 -3.85 1.76 19.98
N LEU A 187 -2.99 1.70 18.95
CA LEU A 187 -3.45 1.71 17.56
C LEU A 187 -4.29 0.48 17.21
N ALA A 188 -3.95 -0.68 17.79
CA ALA A 188 -4.73 -1.90 17.59
C ALA A 188 -6.14 -1.77 18.14
N SER A 189 -6.29 -1.21 19.35
CA SER A 189 -7.62 -0.94 19.93
C SER A 189 -8.40 0.04 19.05
N MET A 190 -7.81 1.17 18.71
CA MET A 190 -8.45 2.21 17.89
C MET A 190 -8.90 1.65 16.52
N LEU A 191 -8.04 0.83 15.87
CA LEU A 191 -8.40 0.19 14.60
C LEU A 191 -9.58 -0.79 14.79
N MET A 192 -9.53 -1.64 15.82
CA MET A 192 -10.60 -2.61 16.06
C MET A 192 -11.91 -1.95 16.43
N ASP A 193 -11.88 -0.85 17.20
CA ASP A 193 -13.07 -0.06 17.53
C ASP A 193 -13.66 0.60 16.27
N ALA A 194 -12.83 1.15 15.38
CA ALA A 194 -13.27 1.70 14.09
C ALA A 194 -13.88 0.63 13.17
N ARG A 195 -13.36 -0.59 13.19
CA ARG A 195 -13.86 -1.72 12.40
C ARG A 195 -15.25 -2.21 12.82
N VAL A 196 -15.73 -1.84 14.00
CA VAL A 196 -17.13 -2.08 14.40
C VAL A 196 -18.09 -1.32 13.48
N TYR A 197 -17.67 -0.14 13.01
CA TYR A 197 -18.47 0.74 12.14
C TYR A 197 -18.16 0.55 10.66
N ASP A 198 -16.90 0.25 10.32
CA ASP A 198 -16.45 -0.03 8.96
C ASP A 198 -15.42 -1.16 8.95
N SER A 199 -15.89 -2.39 8.77
CA SER A 199 -15.04 -3.59 8.79
C SER A 199 -14.01 -3.64 7.65
N ALA A 200 -14.18 -2.83 6.59
CA ALA A 200 -13.26 -2.76 5.48
C ALA A 200 -11.97 -1.97 5.81
N LYS A 201 -11.96 -1.19 6.89
CA LYS A 201 -10.75 -0.50 7.35
C LYS A 201 -9.81 -1.51 8.00
N THR A 202 -8.64 -1.69 7.40
CA THR A 202 -7.64 -2.65 7.88
C THR A 202 -6.29 -2.02 8.23
N ALA A 203 -6.15 -0.71 8.08
CA ALA A 203 -4.92 0.01 8.38
C ALA A 203 -5.19 1.35 9.06
N ILE A 204 -4.32 1.72 9.99
CA ILE A 204 -4.38 2.97 10.77
C ILE A 204 -2.96 3.49 11.04
N LEU A 205 -2.80 4.80 11.08
CA LEU A 205 -1.61 5.49 11.59
C LEU A 205 -2.01 6.73 12.38
N ASN A 206 -1.08 7.27 13.17
CA ASN A 206 -1.26 8.54 13.86
C ASN A 206 -0.22 9.57 13.43
N VAL A 207 -0.67 10.81 13.28
CA VAL A 207 0.16 12.01 13.08
C VAL A 207 -0.30 13.12 14.00
N HIS A 208 0.49 14.18 14.14
CA HIS A 208 0.08 15.39 14.85
C HIS A 208 -0.89 16.20 13.98
N PRO A 209 -2.07 16.60 14.48
CA PRO A 209 -3.08 17.31 13.69
C PRO A 209 -2.65 18.71 13.26
N GLY A 210 -1.75 19.34 13.99
CA GLY A 210 -1.48 20.77 13.93
C GLY A 210 -2.39 21.53 14.92
N ASP A 211 -2.43 22.85 14.77
CA ASP A 211 -3.13 23.74 15.73
C ASP A 211 -4.50 24.21 15.21
N ASP A 212 -4.87 23.84 13.99
CA ASP A 212 -6.07 24.36 13.31
C ASP A 212 -7.04 23.20 12.97
N ILE A 213 -8.03 23.02 13.84
CA ILE A 213 -9.05 21.98 13.72
C ILE A 213 -9.99 22.27 12.55
N GLU A 214 -10.39 23.54 12.34
CA GLU A 214 -11.29 23.93 11.26
C GLU A 214 -10.68 23.59 9.88
N LYS A 215 -9.37 23.71 9.79
CA LYS A 215 -8.63 23.31 8.58
C LYS A 215 -8.69 21.80 8.33
N ILE A 216 -8.64 20.97 9.37
CA ILE A 216 -8.79 19.51 9.26
C ILE A 216 -10.19 19.16 8.74
N GLU A 217 -11.22 19.78 9.29
CA GLU A 217 -12.60 19.60 8.86
C GLU A 217 -12.76 19.96 7.38
N ALA A 218 -12.26 21.12 6.96
CA ALA A 218 -12.32 21.58 5.57
C ALA A 218 -11.56 20.61 4.61
N ILE A 219 -10.39 20.08 5.01
CA ILE A 219 -9.64 19.11 4.23
C ILE A 219 -10.41 17.80 4.10
N CYS A 220 -11.02 17.33 5.19
CA CYS A 220 -11.81 16.09 5.15
C CYS A 220 -13.04 16.25 4.25
N GLU A 221 -13.71 17.40 4.29
CA GLU A 221 -14.83 17.72 3.43
C GLU A 221 -14.44 17.77 1.95
N ASP A 222 -13.34 18.48 1.60
CA ASP A 222 -12.82 18.57 0.23
C ASP A 222 -12.40 17.20 -0.34
N MET A 223 -11.95 16.31 0.53
CA MET A 223 -11.49 14.97 0.15
C MET A 223 -12.59 13.90 0.23
N ASP A 224 -13.81 14.25 0.59
CA ASP A 224 -14.93 13.32 0.85
C ASP A 224 -14.56 12.23 1.87
N LEU A 225 -13.94 12.65 2.99
CA LEU A 225 -13.52 11.78 4.08
C LEU A 225 -14.41 11.99 5.31
N ASN A 226 -14.84 10.88 5.92
CA ASN A 226 -15.62 10.92 7.14
C ASN A 226 -14.71 11.19 8.35
N LEU A 227 -14.82 12.41 8.90
CA LEU A 227 -14.14 12.81 10.12
C LEU A 227 -15.00 12.46 11.35
N THR A 228 -14.37 11.89 12.35
CA THR A 228 -14.98 11.56 13.64
C THR A 228 -14.10 12.07 14.77
N PHE A 229 -14.71 12.39 15.91
CA PHE A 229 -13.99 12.83 17.11
C PHE A 229 -13.88 11.67 18.10
N ALA A 230 -12.75 11.59 18.78
CA ALA A 230 -12.50 10.60 19.83
C ALA A 230 -11.95 11.27 21.09
N PRO A 231 -12.80 11.97 21.84
CA PRO A 231 -12.35 12.61 23.08
C PRO A 231 -11.79 11.54 24.05
N GLU A 232 -10.58 11.79 24.54
CA GLU A 232 -9.84 10.84 25.41
C GLU A 232 -9.71 9.43 24.82
N GLY A 233 -9.59 9.33 23.48
CA GLY A 233 -9.43 8.07 22.77
C GLY A 233 -10.68 7.19 22.68
N LYS A 234 -11.87 7.73 22.97
CA LYS A 234 -13.14 7.00 22.86
C LYS A 234 -13.89 7.42 21.59
N LEU A 235 -14.08 6.48 20.68
CA LEU A 235 -14.85 6.72 19.47
C LEU A 235 -16.32 6.97 19.76
N THR A 236 -16.86 8.01 19.15
CA THR A 236 -18.31 8.21 19.06
C THR A 236 -18.88 7.40 17.91
N PRO A 237 -20.08 6.80 18.05
CA PRO A 237 -20.71 6.04 16.97
C PRO A 237 -20.90 6.89 15.72
N HIS A 238 -20.40 6.42 14.56
CA HIS A 238 -20.51 7.11 13.28
C HIS A 238 -20.59 6.11 12.11
N GLN A 239 -21.25 6.50 11.00
CA GLN A 239 -21.26 5.68 9.78
C GLN A 239 -20.06 6.07 8.89
N GLY A 240 -19.14 5.14 8.71
CA GLY A 240 -17.92 5.32 7.93
C GLY A 240 -16.88 6.16 8.69
N ILE A 241 -15.68 5.67 8.84
CA ILE A 241 -14.60 6.38 9.55
C ILE A 241 -13.36 6.37 8.68
N ASP A 242 -12.93 7.54 8.24
CA ASP A 242 -11.68 7.71 7.48
C ASP A 242 -10.61 8.42 8.30
N VAL A 243 -11.03 9.36 9.15
CA VAL A 243 -10.17 10.17 9.99
C VAL A 243 -10.77 10.29 11.38
N ILE A 244 -9.94 10.16 12.40
CA ILE A 244 -10.33 10.34 13.80
C ILE A 244 -9.48 11.44 14.39
N LEU A 245 -10.09 12.47 14.95
CA LEU A 245 -9.43 13.55 15.66
C LEU A 245 -9.60 13.36 17.17
N ASP A 246 -8.49 13.22 17.86
CA ASP A 246 -8.40 13.37 19.31
C ASP A 246 -7.74 14.73 19.59
N GLU A 247 -8.50 15.63 20.17
CA GLU A 247 -8.03 16.98 20.47
C GLU A 247 -7.02 17.03 21.62
N GLY A 248 -6.77 15.87 22.23
CA GLY A 248 -5.90 15.76 23.38
C GLY A 248 -6.53 16.31 24.67
N GLY A 249 -5.69 16.52 25.69
CA GLY A 249 -6.12 17.00 26.99
C GLY A 249 -4.95 17.17 27.95
N PHE A 250 -5.26 17.31 29.24
CA PHE A 250 -4.19 17.45 30.23
C PHE A 250 -3.28 16.22 30.27
N GLY A 251 -2.03 16.39 29.83
CA GLY A 251 -1.05 15.31 29.74
C GLY A 251 -1.22 14.37 28.54
N TRP A 252 -2.08 14.71 27.59
CA TRP A 252 -2.38 13.93 26.38
C TRP A 252 -2.21 14.78 25.14
N GLU A 253 -1.27 14.40 24.26
CA GLU A 253 -0.99 15.12 23.01
C GLU A 253 -2.14 14.91 22.01
N PRO A 254 -2.57 15.97 21.29
CA PRO A 254 -3.52 15.81 20.19
C PRO A 254 -3.03 14.84 19.14
N ALA A 255 -3.94 14.05 18.58
CA ALA A 255 -3.60 13.05 17.58
C ALA A 255 -4.64 12.99 16.46
N LEU A 256 -4.17 12.91 15.23
CA LEU A 256 -4.97 12.63 14.05
C LEU A 256 -4.71 11.19 13.62
N TYR A 257 -5.72 10.34 13.76
CA TYR A 257 -5.66 8.97 13.26
C TYR A 257 -6.27 8.93 11.87
N ILE A 258 -5.55 8.35 10.94
CA ILE A 258 -5.97 8.18 9.55
C ILE A 258 -6.17 6.70 9.32
N LEU A 259 -7.28 6.32 8.69
CA LEU A 259 -7.65 4.94 8.39
C LEU A 259 -7.74 4.72 6.89
N ALA A 260 -7.49 3.48 6.46
CA ALA A 260 -7.61 3.06 5.08
C ALA A 260 -7.84 1.54 4.96
N HIS A 261 -8.11 1.06 3.75
CA HIS A 261 -8.33 -0.36 3.47
C HIS A 261 -7.02 -1.17 3.40
N ASN A 262 -5.87 -0.50 3.34
CA ASN A 262 -4.56 -1.16 3.34
C ASN A 262 -3.44 -0.15 3.69
N PRO A 263 -2.24 -0.64 4.10
CA PRO A 263 -1.15 0.25 4.53
C PRO A 263 -0.64 1.22 3.46
N LEU A 264 -0.74 0.89 2.18
CA LEU A 264 -0.25 1.77 1.11
C LEU A 264 -1.21 2.93 0.84
N GLU A 265 -2.50 2.62 0.72
CA GLU A 265 -3.55 3.64 0.65
C GLU A 265 -3.48 4.57 1.86
N LEU A 266 -3.20 4.01 3.04
CA LEU A 266 -3.05 4.77 4.27
C LEU A 266 -1.93 5.82 4.18
N VAL A 267 -0.75 5.44 3.68
CA VAL A 267 0.37 6.38 3.51
C VAL A 267 0.06 7.44 2.47
N ASP A 268 -0.58 7.07 1.35
CA ASP A 268 -0.98 8.04 0.33
C ASP A 268 -2.05 9.01 0.85
N ARG A 269 -3.02 8.51 1.62
CA ARG A 269 -4.05 9.35 2.27
C ARG A 269 -3.42 10.31 3.28
N MET A 270 -2.50 9.81 4.11
CA MET A 270 -1.73 10.64 5.02
C MET A 270 -1.00 11.77 4.28
N HIS A 271 -0.26 11.46 3.20
CA HIS A 271 0.46 12.47 2.42
C HIS A 271 -0.46 13.56 1.84
N ARG A 272 -1.65 13.18 1.42
CA ARG A 272 -2.66 14.13 0.91
C ARG A 272 -3.18 15.03 2.03
N ILE A 273 -3.51 14.46 3.19
CA ILE A 273 -4.01 15.23 4.33
C ILE A 273 -2.92 16.18 4.84
N ILE A 274 -1.73 15.66 5.20
CA ILE A 274 -0.67 16.50 5.77
C ILE A 274 -0.08 17.51 4.77
N GLY A 275 -0.20 17.26 3.47
CA GLY A 275 0.22 18.18 2.43
C GLY A 275 -0.68 19.41 2.30
N ASN A 276 -1.90 19.34 2.84
CA ASN A 276 -2.87 20.43 2.89
C ASN A 276 -2.99 21.06 4.30
N LEU A 277 -2.42 20.44 5.33
CA LEU A 277 -2.27 20.98 6.68
C LEU A 277 -1.06 21.89 6.79
#